data_0d0f6c8e542a6e41802732a1f66ecc7c
#
_entry.id   0d0f6c8e542a6e41802732a1f66ecc7c
#
_cell.length_a   1.000
_cell.length_b   1.000
_cell.length_c   1.000
_cell.angle_alpha   90.00
_cell.angle_beta   90.00
_cell.angle_gamma   90.00
#
_symmetry.space_group_name_H-M   'P 1'
#
loop_
_entity.id
_entity.type
_entity.pdbx_description
1 polymer ?
#
loop_
_entity_poly.entity_id
_entity_poly.type
_entity_poly.pdbx_seq_one_letter_code
_entity_poly.pdbx_strand_id
1 'polypeptide(L)'
;ADVGASQALVLQQRPDWVLNAAAYTAVDQAELDSHLANVVNRDAPAAMAKVIATTGGRMLQISTDFVFDGQQGRPYQPQQPVSPLGVYGASKAAGEFKVQNILGDRAHVLRTSWLYGPVGSNFLLTMLRLHQAKALAGEPLAVIADQVGCPTSTLGLAAVCWRLIQRASQIQGAWIQEQQLSPILHWSDAGAASWYDFAVAIGELGVDAGLLQQAATVIPITTADYPTPARRPSYSLLDCSGSSAALEIEQQHWREALKAVIAELASA
;
A
#
# COMPACT_ATOMS: atom_id res chain seq x y z
N ALA A 1 7.41 -0.86 -18.68
CA ALA A 1 7.28 -2.25 -18.21
C ALA A 1 7.22 -3.16 -19.44
N ASP A 2 7.99 -4.23 -19.43
CA ASP A 2 7.93 -5.25 -20.48
C ASP A 2 6.96 -6.36 -20.04
N VAL A 3 5.75 -6.31 -20.57
CA VAL A 3 4.69 -7.27 -20.27
C VAL A 3 5.07 -8.67 -20.75
N GLY A 4 5.74 -8.78 -21.92
CA GLY A 4 6.20 -10.05 -22.48
C GLY A 4 7.27 -10.72 -21.64
N ALA A 5 8.24 -9.95 -21.13
CA ALA A 5 9.26 -10.46 -20.24
C ALA A 5 8.66 -10.99 -18.91
N SER A 6 7.66 -10.30 -18.37
CA SER A 6 6.95 -10.76 -17.16
C SER A 6 6.24 -12.09 -17.39
N GLN A 7 5.57 -12.26 -18.54
CA GLN A 7 4.93 -13.53 -18.93
C GLN A 7 5.95 -14.66 -19.11
N ALA A 8 7.04 -14.38 -19.84
CA ALA A 8 8.10 -15.36 -20.11
C ALA A 8 8.73 -15.86 -18.80
N LEU A 9 8.99 -14.95 -17.85
CA LEU A 9 9.54 -15.32 -16.54
C LEU A 9 8.59 -16.23 -15.77
N VAL A 10 7.31 -15.88 -15.66
CA VAL A 10 6.32 -16.70 -14.94
C VAL A 10 6.17 -18.08 -15.61
N LEU A 11 6.16 -18.13 -16.96
CA LEU A 11 6.08 -19.38 -17.69
C LEU A 11 7.30 -20.28 -17.48
N GLN A 12 8.48 -19.68 -17.44
CA GLN A 12 9.75 -20.39 -17.22
C GLN A 12 9.86 -20.95 -15.79
N GLN A 13 9.53 -20.12 -14.79
CA GLN A 13 9.67 -20.47 -13.37
C GLN A 13 8.55 -21.38 -12.86
N ARG A 14 7.37 -21.32 -13.44
CA ARG A 14 6.16 -22.05 -13.02
C ARG A 14 5.93 -22.02 -11.51
N PRO A 15 5.91 -20.82 -10.89
CA PRO A 15 5.83 -20.72 -9.43
C PRO A 15 4.45 -21.16 -8.94
N ASP A 16 4.39 -21.69 -7.71
CA ASP A 16 3.13 -21.96 -7.01
C ASP A 16 2.39 -20.67 -6.67
N TRP A 17 3.15 -19.61 -6.36
CA TRP A 17 2.63 -18.28 -6.07
C TRP A 17 3.43 -17.18 -6.77
N VAL A 18 2.70 -16.20 -7.30
CA VAL A 18 3.25 -14.90 -7.69
C VAL A 18 2.77 -13.85 -6.71
N LEU A 19 3.67 -13.30 -5.89
CA LEU A 19 3.42 -12.07 -5.13
C LEU A 19 3.79 -10.87 -6.01
N ASN A 20 2.80 -10.18 -6.55
CA ASN A 20 3.01 -8.98 -7.35
C ASN A 20 2.93 -7.72 -6.50
N ALA A 21 4.09 -7.24 -6.06
CA ALA A 21 4.27 -5.96 -5.38
C ALA A 21 4.70 -4.83 -6.33
N ALA A 22 4.94 -5.14 -7.62
CA ALA A 22 5.31 -4.14 -8.61
C ALA A 22 4.12 -3.26 -8.99
N ALA A 23 4.35 -1.95 -9.04
CA ALA A 23 3.34 -0.99 -9.45
C ALA A 23 3.98 0.31 -9.98
N TYR A 24 3.24 1.02 -10.83
CA TYR A 24 3.48 2.42 -11.12
C TYR A 24 2.82 3.24 -10.01
N THR A 25 3.62 3.82 -9.11
CA THR A 25 3.16 4.48 -7.88
C THR A 25 3.33 6.01 -7.88
N ALA A 26 3.87 6.58 -8.96
CA ALA A 26 3.99 8.03 -9.11
C ALA A 26 2.62 8.63 -9.42
N VAL A 27 1.82 8.88 -8.36
CA VAL A 27 0.39 9.24 -8.43
C VAL A 27 0.15 10.45 -9.32
N ASP A 28 0.93 11.54 -9.14
CA ASP A 28 0.80 12.76 -9.92
C ASP A 28 1.25 12.57 -11.38
N GLN A 29 2.32 11.84 -11.60
CA GLN A 29 2.83 11.55 -12.93
C GLN A 29 1.89 10.62 -13.72
N ALA A 30 1.10 9.79 -13.03
CA ALA A 30 0.10 8.92 -13.68
C ALA A 30 -0.98 9.71 -14.43
N GLU A 31 -1.33 10.91 -13.95
CA GLU A 31 -2.28 11.79 -14.65
C GLU A 31 -1.72 12.26 -16.02
N LEU A 32 -0.39 12.39 -16.14
CA LEU A 32 0.29 12.78 -17.37
C LEU A 32 0.66 11.59 -18.27
N ASP A 33 0.87 10.41 -17.68
CA ASP A 33 1.25 9.19 -18.39
C ASP A 33 0.31 8.02 -18.04
N SER A 34 -0.96 8.19 -18.38
CA SER A 34 -1.99 7.19 -18.14
C SER A 34 -1.74 5.87 -18.88
N HIS A 35 -1.04 5.93 -20.03
CA HIS A 35 -0.68 4.72 -20.77
C HIS A 35 0.26 3.84 -19.96
N LEU A 36 1.38 4.37 -19.48
CA LEU A 36 2.35 3.62 -18.69
C LEU A 36 1.75 3.11 -17.37
N ALA A 37 0.95 3.95 -16.70
CA ALA A 37 0.24 3.54 -15.49
C ALA A 37 -0.65 2.31 -15.75
N ASN A 38 -1.41 2.28 -16.86
CA ASN A 38 -2.23 1.13 -17.24
C ASN A 38 -1.39 -0.09 -17.64
N VAL A 39 -0.31 0.07 -18.39
CA VAL A 39 0.58 -1.03 -18.78
C VAL A 39 1.15 -1.72 -17.53
N VAL A 40 1.61 -0.95 -16.53
CA VAL A 40 2.22 -1.51 -15.31
C VAL A 40 1.18 -2.06 -14.35
N ASN A 41 0.09 -1.30 -14.09
CA ASN A 41 -0.84 -1.61 -13.02
C ASN A 41 -2.00 -2.54 -13.45
N ARG A 42 -2.30 -2.60 -14.76
CA ARG A 42 -3.40 -3.40 -15.31
C ARG A 42 -2.90 -4.53 -16.21
N ASP A 43 -2.10 -4.19 -17.25
CA ASP A 43 -1.80 -5.14 -18.32
C ASP A 43 -0.73 -6.16 -17.91
N ALA A 44 0.31 -5.74 -17.17
CA ALA A 44 1.33 -6.65 -16.69
C ALA A 44 0.78 -7.69 -15.69
N PRO A 45 0.02 -7.32 -14.62
CA PRO A 45 -0.58 -8.33 -13.76
C PRO A 45 -1.60 -9.22 -14.48
N ALA A 46 -2.38 -8.68 -15.43
CA ALA A 46 -3.28 -9.49 -16.24
C ALA A 46 -2.53 -10.51 -17.13
N ALA A 47 -1.39 -10.12 -17.67
CA ALA A 47 -0.54 -10.99 -18.48
C ALA A 47 0.08 -12.12 -17.65
N MET A 48 0.60 -11.81 -16.46
CA MET A 48 1.06 -12.84 -15.51
C MET A 48 -0.08 -13.79 -15.11
N ALA A 49 -1.26 -13.26 -14.78
CA ALA A 49 -2.43 -14.05 -14.42
C ALA A 49 -2.83 -15.05 -15.53
N LYS A 50 -2.75 -14.66 -16.80
CA LYS A 50 -3.01 -15.57 -17.93
C LYS A 50 -2.07 -16.77 -17.97
N VAL A 51 -0.78 -16.55 -17.71
CA VAL A 51 0.21 -17.65 -17.64
C VAL A 51 -0.06 -18.53 -16.41
N ILE A 52 -0.29 -17.92 -15.25
CA ILE A 52 -0.64 -18.63 -14.01
C ILE A 52 -1.89 -19.51 -14.22
N ALA A 53 -2.87 -19.02 -14.99
CA ALA A 53 -4.07 -19.80 -15.32
C ALA A 53 -3.75 -21.11 -16.00
N THR A 54 -2.72 -21.16 -16.84
CA THR A 54 -2.28 -22.36 -17.57
C THR A 54 -1.32 -23.25 -16.77
N THR A 55 -0.57 -22.68 -15.84
CA THR A 55 0.45 -23.42 -15.05
C THR A 55 -0.07 -23.96 -13.72
N GLY A 56 -1.26 -23.55 -13.28
CA GLY A 56 -1.89 -24.05 -12.05
C GLY A 56 -1.53 -23.27 -10.78
N GLY A 57 -0.69 -22.23 -10.88
CA GLY A 57 -0.29 -21.38 -9.73
C GLY A 57 -1.39 -20.43 -9.24
N ARG A 58 -1.04 -19.62 -8.25
CA ARG A 58 -1.88 -18.61 -7.58
C ARG A 58 -1.22 -17.23 -7.62
N MET A 59 -1.99 -16.19 -7.35
CA MET A 59 -1.48 -14.81 -7.35
C MET A 59 -1.97 -14.01 -6.15
N LEU A 60 -1.04 -13.34 -5.46
CA LEU A 60 -1.33 -12.27 -4.52
C LEU A 60 -0.97 -10.93 -5.19
N GLN A 61 -2.00 -10.12 -5.46
CA GLN A 61 -1.87 -8.79 -6.06
C GLN A 61 -1.93 -7.72 -4.99
N ILE A 62 -0.88 -6.94 -4.82
CA ILE A 62 -0.90 -5.76 -3.95
C ILE A 62 -1.65 -4.62 -4.66
N SER A 63 -2.60 -4.01 -3.95
CA SER A 63 -3.40 -2.89 -4.41
C SER A 63 -3.38 -1.73 -3.42
N THR A 64 -4.32 -0.79 -3.52
CA THR A 64 -4.25 0.52 -2.87
C THR A 64 -5.62 0.97 -2.36
N ASP A 65 -5.61 1.82 -1.32
CA ASP A 65 -6.73 2.61 -0.83
C ASP A 65 -7.23 3.65 -1.85
N PHE A 66 -6.41 4.06 -2.82
CA PHE A 66 -6.77 5.00 -3.90
C PHE A 66 -7.84 4.45 -4.88
N VAL A 67 -8.28 3.22 -4.71
CA VAL A 67 -9.45 2.69 -5.43
C VAL A 67 -10.76 3.29 -4.93
N PHE A 68 -10.75 4.01 -3.81
CA PHE A 68 -11.92 4.66 -3.20
C PHE A 68 -11.91 6.18 -3.39
N ASP A 69 -13.10 6.80 -3.27
CA ASP A 69 -13.32 8.24 -3.51
C ASP A 69 -13.06 9.14 -2.29
N GLY A 70 -12.91 8.57 -1.11
CA GLY A 70 -12.65 9.34 0.11
C GLY A 70 -13.84 10.10 0.68
N GLN A 71 -15.09 9.79 0.26
CA GLN A 71 -16.29 10.56 0.62
C GLN A 71 -17.11 9.97 1.77
N GLN A 72 -16.56 9.03 2.53
CA GLN A 72 -17.25 8.47 3.70
C GLN A 72 -16.49 8.77 5.00
N GLY A 73 -17.23 8.78 6.13
CA GLY A 73 -16.67 9.01 7.47
C GLY A 73 -16.44 7.74 8.29
N ARG A 74 -16.23 6.60 7.64
CA ARG A 74 -15.92 5.30 8.26
C ARG A 74 -14.94 4.52 7.41
N PRO A 75 -14.19 3.54 7.96
CA PRO A 75 -13.26 2.72 7.19
C PRO A 75 -13.95 2.00 6.02
N TYR A 76 -13.27 1.96 4.88
CA TYR A 76 -13.74 1.27 3.68
C TYR A 76 -13.66 -0.24 3.85
N GLN A 77 -14.77 -0.92 3.57
CA GLN A 77 -14.84 -2.39 3.60
C GLN A 77 -14.36 -2.99 2.28
N PRO A 78 -13.76 -4.20 2.28
CA PRO A 78 -13.25 -4.85 1.07
C PRO A 78 -14.29 -5.01 -0.05
N GLN A 79 -15.56 -5.22 0.31
CA GLN A 79 -16.67 -5.48 -0.62
C GLN A 79 -17.30 -4.21 -1.20
N GLN A 80 -16.91 -3.03 -0.71
CA GLN A 80 -17.46 -1.78 -1.23
C GLN A 80 -17.06 -1.56 -2.69
N PRO A 81 -17.96 -1.01 -3.52
CA PRO A 81 -17.63 -0.63 -4.89
C PRO A 81 -16.45 0.35 -4.94
N VAL A 82 -15.56 0.13 -5.88
CA VAL A 82 -14.43 1.05 -6.13
C VAL A 82 -14.91 2.28 -6.89
N SER A 83 -14.37 3.46 -6.57
CA SER A 83 -14.69 4.75 -7.18
C SER A 83 -13.44 5.65 -7.19
N PRO A 84 -12.39 5.28 -7.95
CA PRO A 84 -11.11 5.99 -7.93
C PRO A 84 -11.23 7.41 -8.47
N LEU A 85 -10.51 8.37 -7.86
CA LEU A 85 -10.53 9.79 -8.22
C LEU A 85 -9.56 10.15 -9.36
N GLY A 86 -8.55 9.32 -9.61
CA GLY A 86 -7.48 9.61 -10.57
C GLY A 86 -6.97 8.35 -11.26
N VAL A 87 -6.06 8.55 -12.21
CA VAL A 87 -5.51 7.50 -13.08
C VAL A 87 -4.82 6.39 -12.31
N TYR A 88 -4.05 6.72 -11.26
CA TYR A 88 -3.39 5.72 -10.44
C TYR A 88 -4.39 4.73 -9.84
N GLY A 89 -5.38 5.22 -9.11
CA GLY A 89 -6.42 4.38 -8.49
C GLY A 89 -7.19 3.57 -9.53
N ALA A 90 -7.57 4.20 -10.65
CA ALA A 90 -8.30 3.56 -11.75
C ALA A 90 -7.50 2.42 -12.39
N SER A 91 -6.20 2.63 -12.64
CA SER A 91 -5.32 1.61 -13.21
C SER A 91 -5.12 0.42 -12.26
N LYS A 92 -5.00 0.68 -10.95
CA LYS A 92 -4.91 -0.37 -9.92
C LYS A 92 -6.21 -1.17 -9.81
N ALA A 93 -7.37 -0.50 -9.75
CA ALA A 93 -8.68 -1.16 -9.73
C ALA A 93 -8.93 -2.01 -10.98
N ALA A 94 -8.53 -1.53 -12.16
CA ALA A 94 -8.60 -2.31 -13.40
C ALA A 94 -7.70 -3.54 -13.35
N GLY A 95 -6.53 -3.46 -12.72
CA GLY A 95 -5.64 -4.60 -12.47
C GLY A 95 -6.26 -5.64 -11.55
N GLU A 96 -6.86 -5.22 -10.42
CA GLU A 96 -7.60 -6.10 -9.51
C GLU A 96 -8.66 -6.91 -10.28
N PHE A 97 -9.52 -6.21 -11.00
CA PHE A 97 -10.60 -6.81 -11.78
C PHE A 97 -10.09 -7.83 -12.81
N LYS A 98 -9.02 -7.49 -13.56
CA LYS A 98 -8.44 -8.40 -14.56
C LYS A 98 -7.87 -9.67 -13.93
N VAL A 99 -7.11 -9.53 -12.83
CA VAL A 99 -6.50 -10.67 -12.15
C VAL A 99 -7.57 -11.60 -11.58
N GLN A 100 -8.60 -11.05 -10.93
CA GLN A 100 -9.69 -11.84 -10.37
C GLN A 100 -10.52 -12.54 -11.45
N ASN A 101 -10.85 -11.86 -12.55
CA ASN A 101 -11.60 -12.47 -13.67
C ASN A 101 -10.85 -13.62 -14.35
N ILE A 102 -9.50 -13.57 -14.38
CA ILE A 102 -8.68 -14.59 -15.03
C ILE A 102 -8.46 -15.79 -14.09
N LEU A 103 -8.21 -15.55 -12.80
CA LEU A 103 -7.78 -16.59 -11.86
C LEU A 103 -8.87 -17.07 -10.90
N GLY A 104 -9.96 -16.30 -10.74
CA GLY A 104 -11.03 -16.63 -9.80
C GLY A 104 -10.52 -16.78 -8.36
N ASP A 105 -10.80 -17.91 -7.73
CA ASP A 105 -10.40 -18.28 -6.37
C ASP A 105 -8.88 -18.48 -6.17
N ARG A 106 -8.12 -18.49 -7.25
CA ARG A 106 -6.65 -18.53 -7.22
C ARG A 106 -5.99 -17.15 -7.13
N ALA A 107 -6.79 -16.08 -7.11
CA ALA A 107 -6.32 -14.71 -6.95
C ALA A 107 -6.77 -14.14 -5.60
N HIS A 108 -5.82 -13.54 -4.89
CA HIS A 108 -6.12 -12.66 -3.76
C HIS A 108 -5.62 -11.25 -4.07
N VAL A 109 -6.42 -10.25 -3.73
CA VAL A 109 -6.05 -8.84 -3.78
C VAL A 109 -5.90 -8.35 -2.35
N LEU A 110 -4.74 -7.74 -2.04
CA LEU A 110 -4.49 -7.10 -0.76
C LEU A 110 -4.37 -5.59 -0.99
N ARG A 111 -5.41 -4.83 -0.64
CA ARG A 111 -5.37 -3.37 -0.65
C ARG A 111 -4.69 -2.87 0.61
N THR A 112 -3.79 -1.92 0.45
CA THR A 112 -3.03 -1.31 1.53
C THR A 112 -2.95 0.20 1.34
N SER A 113 -2.38 0.94 2.31
CA SER A 113 -2.31 2.40 2.27
C SER A 113 -0.97 2.90 2.79
N TRP A 114 -0.50 4.04 2.25
CA TRP A 114 0.59 4.86 2.77
C TRP A 114 1.84 4.06 3.15
N LEU A 115 2.33 3.23 2.22
CA LEU A 115 3.48 2.36 2.45
C LEU A 115 4.76 3.14 2.72
N TYR A 116 5.47 2.75 3.77
CA TYR A 116 6.78 3.27 4.11
C TYR A 116 7.69 2.16 4.63
N GLY A 117 8.99 2.38 4.55
CA GLY A 117 9.98 1.41 5.02
C GLY A 117 11.39 1.98 5.05
N PRO A 118 12.38 1.17 5.45
CA PRO A 118 13.76 1.64 5.62
C PRO A 118 14.50 1.86 4.31
N VAL A 119 13.94 1.45 3.17
CA VAL A 119 14.61 1.51 1.87
C VAL A 119 13.71 2.12 0.79
N GLY A 120 14.32 2.54 -0.32
CA GLY A 120 13.63 3.08 -1.49
C GLY A 120 13.24 4.54 -1.33
N SER A 121 12.20 4.97 -2.06
CA SER A 121 11.65 6.32 -1.98
C SER A 121 10.27 6.26 -1.34
N ASN A 122 10.11 6.89 -0.18
CA ASN A 122 8.85 6.91 0.57
C ASN A 122 8.75 8.17 1.45
N PHE A 123 7.57 8.36 2.05
CA PHE A 123 7.28 9.54 2.86
C PHE A 123 8.19 9.65 4.10
N LEU A 124 8.45 8.54 4.82
CA LEU A 124 9.33 8.52 5.99
C LEU A 124 10.72 9.09 5.66
N LEU A 125 11.39 8.53 4.65
CA LEU A 125 12.75 8.96 4.28
C LEU A 125 12.78 10.38 3.73
N THR A 126 11.71 10.80 3.04
CA THR A 126 11.56 12.19 2.58
C THR A 126 11.41 13.14 3.76
N MET A 127 10.56 12.81 4.75
CA MET A 127 10.35 13.66 5.93
C MET A 127 11.60 13.75 6.80
N LEU A 128 12.33 12.67 7.05
CA LEU A 128 13.61 12.72 7.78
C LEU A 128 14.57 13.72 7.14
N ARG A 129 14.75 13.66 5.83
CA ARG A 129 15.59 14.61 5.09
C ARG A 129 15.08 16.05 5.17
N LEU A 130 13.76 16.25 5.06
CA LEU A 130 13.15 17.58 5.14
C LEU A 130 13.23 18.15 6.56
N HIS A 131 13.01 17.35 7.59
CA HIS A 131 13.22 17.77 8.98
C HIS A 131 14.64 18.26 9.21
N GLN A 132 15.65 17.53 8.77
CA GLN A 132 17.05 17.92 8.88
C GLN A 132 17.32 19.26 8.16
N ALA A 133 16.89 19.39 6.91
CA ALA A 133 17.14 20.60 6.11
C ALA A 133 16.42 21.82 6.70
N LYS A 134 15.15 21.69 7.08
CA LYS A 134 14.32 22.77 7.59
C LYS A 134 14.75 23.21 9.00
N ALA A 135 15.12 22.26 9.87
CA ALA A 135 15.66 22.60 11.20
C ALA A 135 16.97 23.41 11.10
N LEU A 136 17.89 23.02 10.20
CA LEU A 136 19.12 23.75 9.94
C LEU A 136 18.88 25.17 9.40
N ALA A 137 17.84 25.34 8.57
CA ALA A 137 17.46 26.65 8.02
C ALA A 137 16.64 27.52 9.00
N GLY A 138 16.18 26.97 10.13
CA GLY A 138 15.23 27.64 11.04
C GLY A 138 13.85 27.85 10.41
N GLU A 139 13.47 27.03 9.42
CA GLU A 139 12.22 27.14 8.67
C GLU A 139 11.21 26.05 9.08
N PRO A 140 9.89 26.35 9.06
CA PRO A 140 8.88 25.34 9.28
C PRO A 140 8.73 24.38 8.10
N LEU A 141 8.18 23.17 8.37
CA LEU A 141 7.79 22.18 7.41
C LEU A 141 6.27 22.15 7.28
N ALA A 142 5.72 22.62 6.16
CA ALA A 142 4.28 22.63 5.90
C ALA A 142 3.83 21.26 5.38
N VAL A 143 2.83 20.64 6.03
CA VAL A 143 2.33 19.30 5.67
C VAL A 143 0.80 19.25 5.75
N ILE A 144 0.18 18.58 4.78
CA ILE A 144 -1.28 18.44 4.64
C ILE A 144 -1.88 17.74 5.86
N ALA A 145 -2.92 18.34 6.45
CA ALA A 145 -3.60 17.84 7.65
C ALA A 145 -5.06 17.40 7.40
N ASP A 146 -5.63 17.69 6.23
CA ASP A 146 -7.02 17.39 5.86
C ASP A 146 -7.20 16.11 5.00
N GLN A 147 -6.14 15.30 4.89
CA GLN A 147 -6.19 13.94 4.32
C GLN A 147 -5.92 12.94 5.44
N VAL A 148 -6.85 12.01 5.65
CA VAL A 148 -6.82 11.02 6.73
C VAL A 148 -6.70 9.61 6.15
N GLY A 149 -5.71 8.87 6.58
CA GLY A 149 -5.43 7.49 6.21
C GLY A 149 -4.69 6.77 7.33
N CYS A 150 -4.05 5.65 7.01
CA CYS A 150 -3.18 4.96 7.95
C CYS A 150 -1.84 4.63 7.30
N PRO A 151 -0.71 5.07 7.88
CA PRO A 151 0.61 4.61 7.47
C PRO A 151 0.73 3.10 7.65
N THR A 152 1.42 2.43 6.74
CA THR A 152 1.62 0.98 6.77
C THR A 152 3.10 0.65 6.57
N SER A 153 3.68 -0.02 7.55
CA SER A 153 5.06 -0.51 7.47
C SER A 153 5.20 -1.62 6.44
N THR A 154 6.21 -1.51 5.56
CA THR A 154 6.55 -2.59 4.63
C THR A 154 7.01 -3.86 5.32
N LEU A 155 7.59 -3.76 6.52
CA LEU A 155 7.98 -4.91 7.34
C LEU A 155 6.74 -5.70 7.80
N GLY A 156 5.76 -5.00 8.37
CA GLY A 156 4.48 -5.58 8.78
C GLY A 156 3.71 -6.17 7.59
N LEU A 157 3.61 -5.40 6.49
CA LEU A 157 2.90 -5.85 5.29
C LEU A 157 3.53 -7.11 4.68
N ALA A 158 4.86 -7.22 4.67
CA ALA A 158 5.54 -8.41 4.16
C ALA A 158 5.17 -9.67 4.96
N ALA A 159 5.12 -9.57 6.30
CA ALA A 159 4.68 -10.67 7.16
C ALA A 159 3.24 -11.09 6.85
N VAL A 160 2.35 -10.12 6.65
CA VAL A 160 0.94 -10.36 6.27
C VAL A 160 0.82 -11.02 4.91
N CYS A 161 1.61 -10.61 3.91
CA CYS A 161 1.64 -11.27 2.60
C CYS A 161 2.01 -12.76 2.71
N TRP A 162 3.04 -13.08 3.49
CA TRP A 162 3.45 -14.46 3.72
C TRP A 162 2.39 -15.26 4.49
N ARG A 163 1.78 -14.67 5.51
CA ARG A 163 0.70 -15.32 6.27
C ARG A 163 -0.52 -15.62 5.38
N LEU A 164 -0.88 -14.67 4.50
CA LEU A 164 -1.96 -14.86 3.53
C LEU A 164 -1.65 -16.03 2.59
N ILE A 165 -0.44 -16.07 2.00
CA ILE A 165 0.01 -17.15 1.13
C ILE A 165 -0.05 -18.50 1.85
N GLN A 166 0.46 -18.57 3.07
CA GLN A 166 0.42 -19.80 3.89
C GLN A 166 -1.02 -20.25 4.15
N ARG A 167 -1.89 -19.33 4.60
CA ARG A 167 -3.28 -19.63 4.92
C ARG A 167 -4.06 -20.09 3.68
N ALA A 168 -3.92 -19.38 2.56
CA ALA A 168 -4.56 -19.74 1.30
C ALA A 168 -4.06 -21.09 0.73
N SER A 169 -2.81 -21.48 0.99
CA SER A 169 -2.26 -22.78 0.58
C SER A 169 -2.79 -23.94 1.45
N GLN A 170 -3.01 -23.72 2.75
CA GLN A 170 -3.56 -24.73 3.67
C GLN A 170 -5.01 -25.09 3.37
N ILE A 171 -5.82 -24.11 2.96
CA ILE A 171 -7.25 -24.27 2.67
C ILE A 171 -7.49 -25.15 1.42
N GLN A 172 -6.52 -25.28 0.54
CA GLN A 172 -6.65 -26.02 -0.73
C GLN A 172 -6.99 -27.54 -0.57
N GLY A 173 -6.83 -28.11 0.62
CA GLY A 173 -7.16 -29.52 0.94
C GLY A 173 -8.43 -29.72 1.77
N ALA A 174 -9.10 -28.68 2.22
CA ALA A 174 -10.23 -28.77 3.14
C ALA A 174 -11.57 -28.56 2.39
N TRP A 175 -12.49 -29.52 2.53
CA TRP A 175 -13.84 -29.50 1.94
C TRP A 175 -14.83 -28.53 2.66
N ILE A 176 -14.32 -27.60 3.50
CA ILE A 176 -15.14 -26.74 4.34
C ILE A 176 -15.17 -25.34 3.75
N GLN A 177 -16.28 -24.96 3.12
CA GLN A 177 -16.53 -23.63 2.55
C GLN A 177 -16.39 -22.47 3.56
N GLU A 178 -16.56 -22.72 4.85
CA GLU A 178 -16.48 -21.70 5.92
C GLU A 178 -15.05 -21.17 6.19
N GLN A 179 -14.00 -21.77 5.62
CA GLN A 179 -12.62 -21.37 5.83
C GLN A 179 -12.00 -20.62 4.62
N GLN A 180 -12.76 -20.37 3.55
CA GLN A 180 -12.22 -19.72 2.38
C GLN A 180 -11.91 -18.25 2.64
N LEU A 181 -10.66 -17.83 2.35
CA LEU A 181 -10.28 -16.42 2.44
C LEU A 181 -11.05 -15.58 1.41
N SER A 182 -11.44 -14.37 1.81
CA SER A 182 -12.02 -13.41 0.87
C SER A 182 -11.06 -13.16 -0.30
N PRO A 183 -11.56 -13.04 -1.54
CA PRO A 183 -10.73 -12.72 -2.69
C PRO A 183 -10.11 -11.30 -2.60
N ILE A 184 -10.75 -10.40 -1.85
CA ILE A 184 -10.24 -9.05 -1.56
C ILE A 184 -10.07 -8.92 -0.05
N LEU A 185 -8.88 -8.52 0.36
CA LEU A 185 -8.52 -8.23 1.74
C LEU A 185 -7.98 -6.80 1.85
N HIS A 186 -8.13 -6.21 3.02
CA HIS A 186 -7.55 -4.93 3.37
C HIS A 186 -6.48 -5.12 4.44
N TRP A 187 -5.38 -4.37 4.35
CA TRP A 187 -4.39 -4.32 5.40
C TRP A 187 -3.72 -2.96 5.48
N SER A 188 -3.73 -2.39 6.67
CA SER A 188 -2.88 -1.27 7.10
C SER A 188 -2.46 -1.53 8.54
N ASP A 189 -1.54 -0.74 9.07
CA ASP A 189 -1.33 -0.73 10.52
C ASP A 189 -2.58 -0.18 11.23
N ALA A 190 -2.69 -0.33 12.55
CA ALA A 190 -3.85 0.12 13.31
C ALA A 190 -3.81 1.63 13.58
N GLY A 191 -4.98 2.26 13.66
CA GLY A 191 -5.13 3.68 13.98
C GLY A 191 -5.46 4.53 12.76
N ALA A 192 -5.32 5.84 12.93
CA ALA A 192 -5.57 6.85 11.89
C ALA A 192 -4.55 7.98 12.05
N ALA A 193 -4.17 8.61 10.95
CA ALA A 193 -3.28 9.76 10.91
C ALA A 193 -3.61 10.65 9.72
N SER A 194 -3.33 11.95 9.83
CA SER A 194 -3.09 12.80 8.67
C SER A 194 -1.62 12.71 8.24
N TRP A 195 -1.29 13.24 7.05
CA TRP A 195 0.12 13.38 6.68
C TRP A 195 0.89 14.28 7.65
N TYR A 196 0.20 15.29 8.22
CA TYR A 196 0.75 16.14 9.27
C TYR A 196 1.10 15.34 10.53
N ASP A 197 0.19 14.51 11.05
CA ASP A 197 0.45 13.67 12.23
C ASP A 197 1.62 12.72 11.99
N PHE A 198 1.67 12.15 10.78
CA PHE A 198 2.75 11.23 10.40
C PHE A 198 4.09 11.96 10.32
N ALA A 199 4.14 13.17 9.74
CA ALA A 199 5.36 13.99 9.68
C ALA A 199 5.85 14.40 11.07
N VAL A 200 4.94 14.82 11.97
CA VAL A 200 5.27 15.14 13.37
C VAL A 200 5.89 13.93 14.06
N ALA A 201 5.26 12.75 13.96
CA ALA A 201 5.76 11.53 14.58
C ALA A 201 7.14 11.12 14.04
N ILE A 202 7.38 11.29 12.72
CA ILE A 202 8.69 11.02 12.10
C ILE A 202 9.77 11.93 12.69
N GLY A 203 9.47 13.22 12.88
CA GLY A 203 10.39 14.17 13.48
C GLY A 203 10.75 13.81 14.94
N GLU A 204 9.74 13.54 15.75
CA GLU A 204 9.90 13.16 17.18
C GLU A 204 10.72 11.87 17.32
N LEU A 205 10.28 10.80 16.67
CA LEU A 205 10.96 9.50 16.71
C LEU A 205 12.34 9.52 16.07
N GLY A 206 12.54 10.37 15.05
CA GLY A 206 13.85 10.58 14.44
C GLY A 206 14.87 11.22 15.38
N VAL A 207 14.43 12.17 16.21
CA VAL A 207 15.26 12.76 17.28
C VAL A 207 15.55 11.73 18.37
N ASP A 208 14.51 11.01 18.84
CA ASP A 208 14.66 9.99 19.89
C ASP A 208 15.64 8.87 19.49
N ALA A 209 15.67 8.52 18.21
CA ALA A 209 16.57 7.51 17.67
C ALA A 209 17.95 8.05 17.26
N GLY A 210 18.21 9.35 17.40
CA GLY A 210 19.49 9.97 17.03
C GLY A 210 19.72 10.15 15.52
N LEU A 211 18.70 9.93 14.69
CA LEU A 211 18.76 10.20 13.23
C LEU A 211 18.70 11.69 12.91
N LEU A 212 18.10 12.47 13.79
CA LEU A 212 18.00 13.93 13.71
C LEU A 212 18.57 14.56 14.98
N GLN A 213 19.32 15.65 14.85
CA GLN A 213 19.72 16.45 16.01
C GLN A 213 18.54 17.26 16.58
N GLN A 214 17.67 17.72 15.68
CA GLN A 214 16.47 18.48 16.00
C GLN A 214 15.44 18.28 14.89
N ALA A 215 14.17 18.15 15.24
CA ALA A 215 13.06 18.17 14.30
C ALA A 215 12.69 19.63 13.94
N ALA A 216 12.33 19.87 12.68
CA ALA A 216 11.73 21.13 12.27
C ALA A 216 10.31 21.26 12.85
N THR A 217 9.86 22.47 13.11
CA THR A 217 8.46 22.73 13.45
C THR A 217 7.57 22.38 12.27
N VAL A 218 6.65 21.42 12.45
CA VAL A 218 5.68 21.06 11.42
C VAL A 218 4.44 21.95 11.57
N ILE A 219 4.00 22.55 10.47
CA ILE A 219 2.77 23.36 10.43
C ILE A 219 1.71 22.69 9.54
N PRO A 220 0.45 22.58 10.01
CA PRO A 220 -0.62 21.99 9.23
C PRO A 220 -1.06 22.95 8.10
N ILE A 221 -1.25 22.39 6.92
CA ILE A 221 -1.86 23.06 5.77
C ILE A 221 -3.00 22.21 5.20
N THR A 222 -3.85 22.81 4.36
CA THR A 222 -4.91 22.10 3.68
C THR A 222 -4.45 21.59 2.30
N THR A 223 -5.21 20.65 1.72
CA THR A 223 -5.02 20.20 0.34
C THR A 223 -5.07 21.37 -0.66
N ALA A 224 -5.89 22.38 -0.39
CA ALA A 224 -5.97 23.58 -1.24
C ALA A 224 -4.70 24.42 -1.23
N ASP A 225 -3.94 24.43 -0.14
CA ASP A 225 -2.66 25.15 -0.01
C ASP A 225 -1.50 24.44 -0.74
N TYR A 226 -1.69 23.17 -1.12
CA TYR A 226 -0.69 22.38 -1.82
C TYR A 226 -1.29 21.66 -3.05
N PRO A 227 -1.61 22.41 -4.11
CA PRO A 227 -2.23 21.84 -5.29
C PRO A 227 -1.30 20.84 -6.00
N THR A 228 -1.86 19.69 -6.34
CA THR A 228 -1.17 18.59 -7.04
C THR A 228 -1.99 18.15 -8.27
N PRO A 229 -1.34 17.59 -9.33
CA PRO A 229 -2.04 17.12 -10.53
C PRO A 229 -3.13 16.07 -10.22
N ALA A 230 -2.81 15.11 -9.37
CA ALA A 230 -3.76 14.06 -8.99
C ALA A 230 -4.66 14.49 -7.80
N ARG A 231 -5.95 14.14 -7.89
CA ARG A 231 -6.87 14.25 -6.76
C ARG A 231 -6.63 13.10 -5.78
N ARG A 232 -6.50 13.44 -4.50
CA ARG A 232 -6.32 12.46 -3.42
C ARG A 232 -7.59 12.35 -2.58
N PRO A 233 -7.95 11.13 -2.11
CA PRO A 233 -9.06 10.96 -1.18
C PRO A 233 -8.77 11.71 0.13
N SER A 234 -9.76 12.45 0.64
CA SER A 234 -9.64 13.11 1.95
C SER A 234 -9.73 12.12 3.11
N TYR A 235 -10.30 10.93 2.87
CA TYR A 235 -10.42 9.86 3.84
C TYR A 235 -10.18 8.51 3.16
N SER A 236 -9.18 7.76 3.61
CA SER A 236 -8.80 6.49 2.96
C SER A 236 -8.56 5.33 3.93
N LEU A 237 -9.07 5.41 5.17
CA LEU A 237 -8.94 4.33 6.13
C LEU A 237 -9.60 3.06 5.63
N LEU A 238 -8.89 1.94 5.77
CA LEU A 238 -9.33 0.61 5.38
C LEU A 238 -9.87 -0.17 6.61
N ASP A 239 -11.00 -0.84 6.47
CA ASP A 239 -11.45 -1.82 7.45
C ASP A 239 -10.66 -3.11 7.27
N CYS A 240 -9.78 -3.38 8.21
CA CYS A 240 -8.91 -4.55 8.24
C CYS A 240 -9.41 -5.65 9.18
N SER A 241 -10.56 -5.46 9.86
CA SER A 241 -11.06 -6.38 10.88
C SER A 241 -11.25 -7.81 10.36
N GLY A 242 -11.86 -7.94 9.17
CA GLY A 242 -12.04 -9.24 8.54
C GLY A 242 -10.73 -9.92 8.13
N SER A 243 -9.75 -9.14 7.67
CA SER A 243 -8.43 -9.67 7.30
C SER A 243 -7.63 -10.09 8.53
N SER A 244 -7.64 -9.26 9.58
CA SER A 244 -7.00 -9.58 10.87
C SER A 244 -7.52 -10.90 11.45
N ALA A 245 -8.84 -11.05 11.49
CA ALA A 245 -9.49 -12.28 11.96
C ALA A 245 -9.15 -13.50 11.09
N ALA A 246 -9.26 -13.37 9.75
CA ALA A 246 -9.03 -14.48 8.82
C ALA A 246 -7.57 -14.94 8.77
N LEU A 247 -6.63 -14.03 8.98
CA LEU A 247 -5.19 -14.30 8.99
C LEU A 247 -4.64 -14.61 10.39
N GLU A 248 -5.45 -14.39 11.45
CA GLU A 248 -5.03 -14.54 12.85
C GLU A 248 -3.78 -13.69 13.16
N ILE A 249 -3.81 -12.42 12.71
CA ILE A 249 -2.76 -11.43 12.94
C ILE A 249 -3.38 -10.18 13.55
N GLU A 250 -2.83 -9.72 14.68
CA GLU A 250 -3.18 -8.43 15.26
C GLU A 250 -2.45 -7.29 14.53
N GLN A 251 -3.18 -6.20 14.26
CA GLN A 251 -2.59 -5.00 13.72
C GLN A 251 -1.80 -4.27 14.81
N GLN A 252 -0.54 -3.96 14.54
CA GLN A 252 0.25 -3.06 15.36
C GLN A 252 -0.19 -1.61 15.09
N HIS A 253 -0.24 -0.76 16.13
CA HIS A 253 -0.51 0.66 15.94
C HIS A 253 0.57 1.31 15.07
N TRP A 254 0.17 2.15 14.10
CA TRP A 254 1.07 2.75 13.11
C TRP A 254 2.30 3.46 13.71
N ARG A 255 2.12 4.10 14.89
CA ARG A 255 3.22 4.82 15.55
C ARG A 255 4.26 3.85 16.15
N GLU A 256 3.84 2.69 16.64
CA GLU A 256 4.76 1.65 17.12
C GLU A 256 5.48 0.97 15.94
N ALA A 257 4.78 0.73 14.84
CA ALA A 257 5.40 0.22 13.61
C ALA A 257 6.43 1.22 13.05
N LEU A 258 6.11 2.53 13.07
CA LEU A 258 7.04 3.59 12.68
C LEU A 258 8.30 3.60 13.56
N LYS A 259 8.13 3.47 14.89
CA LYS A 259 9.26 3.40 15.82
C LYS A 259 10.18 2.23 15.51
N ALA A 260 9.63 1.06 15.18
CA ALA A 260 10.42 -0.11 14.80
C ALA A 260 11.23 0.12 13.51
N VAL A 261 10.62 0.72 12.48
CA VAL A 261 11.31 1.04 11.21
C VAL A 261 12.40 2.09 11.42
N ILE A 262 12.15 3.12 12.25
CA ILE A 262 13.14 4.15 12.57
C ILE A 262 14.32 3.55 13.36
N ALA A 263 14.06 2.63 14.29
CA ALA A 263 15.12 1.92 15.02
C ALA A 263 16.00 1.07 14.08
N GLU A 264 15.42 0.42 13.07
CA GLU A 264 16.16 -0.30 12.03
C GLU A 264 17.06 0.66 11.23
N LEU A 265 16.54 1.82 10.83
CA LEU A 265 17.33 2.85 10.14
C LEU A 265 18.49 3.38 10.97
N ALA A 266 18.31 3.52 12.28
CA ALA A 266 19.37 4.00 13.20
C ALA A 266 20.47 2.95 13.46
N SER A 267 20.18 1.69 13.20
CA SER A 267 21.12 0.57 13.39
C SER A 267 21.89 0.17 12.12
N ALA A 268 21.51 0.72 10.96
CA ALA A 268 22.10 0.43 9.64
C ALA A 268 23.29 1.36 9.32
#